data_75f99711270ea036fcd431d02da54884
#
_entry.id   75f99711270ea036fcd431d02da54884
#
_cell.length_a   1.000
_cell.length_b   1.000
_cell.length_c   1.000
_cell.angle_alpha   90.00
_cell.angle_beta   90.00
_cell.angle_gamma   90.00
#
_symmetry.space_group_name_H-M   'P 1'
#
loop_
_entity.id
_entity.type
_entity.pdbx_description
1 polymer ?
#
loop_
_entity_poly.entity_id
_entity_poly.type
_entity_poly.pdbx_seq_one_letter_code
_entity_poly.pdbx_strand_id
1 'polypeptide(L)'
;NMQPWHFVVVQDSEVKQKIREAAEIEERELYKNRASEEWLDALAPLGTDANKPFLETAPALIAIFLKKVTIDEQGEKHKNYYTSESVGIATGVLITALHNAGLATLTHTPSPMKFLSQILERPSHERPFLLLVTGYPAAGTLVPDIKRLPLDKIATFI
;
A
#
# COMPACT_ATOMS: atom_id res chain seq x y z
N ASN A 1 -10.01 16.42 -14.79
CA ASN A 1 -9.45 15.27 -14.13
C ASN A 1 -8.13 15.64 -13.45
N MET A 2 -8.12 15.68 -12.12
CA MET A 2 -6.96 16.18 -11.34
C MET A 2 -5.83 15.17 -11.23
N GLN A 3 -6.13 13.86 -11.31
CA GLN A 3 -5.14 12.78 -11.15
C GLN A 3 -4.21 13.01 -9.93
N PRO A 4 -4.78 13.08 -8.72
CA PRO A 4 -4.07 13.51 -7.50
C PRO A 4 -3.21 12.39 -6.91
N TRP A 5 -2.46 11.69 -7.76
CA TRP A 5 -1.62 10.56 -7.38
C TRP A 5 -0.23 10.65 -7.99
N HIS A 6 0.70 9.95 -7.37
CA HIS A 6 2.02 9.67 -7.93
C HIS A 6 2.39 8.23 -7.57
N PHE A 7 2.87 7.48 -8.56
CA PHE A 7 3.31 6.09 -8.38
C PHE A 7 4.82 6.04 -8.51
N VAL A 8 5.49 5.41 -7.54
CA VAL A 8 6.93 5.15 -7.59
C VAL A 8 7.13 3.64 -7.64
N VAL A 9 7.65 3.13 -8.74
CA VAL A 9 7.99 1.71 -8.89
C VAL A 9 9.43 1.51 -8.43
N VAL A 10 9.62 0.70 -7.39
CA VAL A 10 10.90 0.41 -6.77
C VAL A 10 11.30 -1.02 -7.12
N GLN A 11 12.40 -1.16 -7.87
CA GLN A 11 13.00 -2.45 -8.22
C GLN A 11 14.43 -2.58 -7.67
N ASP A 12 15.05 -1.47 -7.31
CA ASP A 12 16.39 -1.42 -6.73
C ASP A 12 16.44 -2.16 -5.39
N SER A 13 17.39 -3.08 -5.24
CA SER A 13 17.51 -3.95 -4.07
C SER A 13 17.89 -3.19 -2.79
N GLU A 14 18.74 -2.17 -2.89
CA GLU A 14 19.17 -1.39 -1.72
C GLU A 14 18.03 -0.50 -1.22
N VAL A 15 17.25 0.06 -2.14
CA VAL A 15 16.06 0.86 -1.79
C VAL A 15 14.98 -0.04 -1.17
N LYS A 16 14.74 -1.23 -1.71
CA LYS A 16 13.81 -2.21 -1.11
C LYS A 16 14.24 -2.63 0.29
N GLN A 17 15.54 -2.86 0.50
CA GLN A 17 16.08 -3.16 1.82
C GLN A 17 15.80 -2.03 2.82
N LYS A 18 16.09 -0.78 2.45
CA LYS A 18 15.81 0.39 3.31
C LYS A 18 14.32 0.52 3.64
N ILE A 19 13.45 0.24 2.66
CA ILE A 19 12.00 0.24 2.87
C ILE A 19 11.60 -0.87 3.86
N ARG A 20 12.13 -2.09 3.72
CA ARG A 20 11.85 -3.19 4.63
C ARG A 20 12.28 -2.86 6.05
N GLU A 21 13.53 -2.43 6.24
CA GLU A 21 14.07 -2.10 7.57
C GLU A 21 13.24 -1.04 8.28
N ALA A 22 12.86 0.04 7.56
CA ALA A 22 12.02 1.10 8.10
C ALA A 22 10.59 0.61 8.40
N ALA A 23 9.99 -0.20 7.52
CA ALA A 23 8.67 -0.78 7.75
C ALA A 23 8.64 -1.69 8.97
N GLU A 24 9.64 -2.55 9.13
CA GLU A 24 9.74 -3.47 10.27
C GLU A 24 9.93 -2.75 11.62
N ILE A 25 10.55 -1.56 11.64
CA ILE A 25 10.60 -0.72 12.83
C ILE A 25 9.18 -0.29 13.23
N GLU A 26 8.40 0.22 12.29
CA GLU A 26 7.02 0.65 12.53
C GLU A 26 6.09 -0.52 12.91
N GLU A 27 6.28 -1.67 12.28
CA GLU A 27 5.52 -2.89 12.59
C GLU A 27 5.84 -3.41 14.00
N ARG A 28 7.11 -3.42 14.42
CA ARG A 28 7.47 -3.79 15.80
C ARG A 28 6.79 -2.89 16.83
N GLU A 29 6.76 -1.58 16.57
CA GLU A 29 6.06 -0.63 17.44
C GLU A 29 4.53 -0.84 17.40
N LEU A 30 3.96 -1.20 16.24
CA LEU A 30 2.55 -1.52 16.12
C LEU A 30 2.20 -2.73 16.99
N TYR A 31 2.87 -3.86 16.76
CA TYR A 31 2.59 -5.12 17.48
C TYR A 31 2.83 -5.03 18.99
N LYS A 32 3.84 -4.24 19.41
CA LYS A 32 4.21 -4.13 20.83
C LYS A 32 3.37 -3.14 21.61
N ASN A 33 3.02 -1.99 21.00
CA ASN A 33 2.56 -0.83 21.76
C ASN A 33 1.26 -0.19 21.23
N ARG A 34 0.86 -0.44 19.97
CA ARG A 34 -0.23 0.31 19.33
C ARG A 34 -1.44 -0.53 18.92
N ALA A 35 -1.26 -1.83 18.67
CA ALA A 35 -2.36 -2.71 18.30
C ALA A 35 -3.17 -3.13 19.53
N SER A 36 -4.50 -3.12 19.43
CA SER A 36 -5.37 -3.74 20.44
C SER A 36 -5.33 -5.26 20.35
N GLU A 37 -5.67 -5.96 21.45
CA GLU A 37 -5.78 -7.42 21.45
C GLU A 37 -6.75 -7.90 20.36
N GLU A 38 -7.92 -7.26 20.23
CA GLU A 38 -8.90 -7.57 19.19
C GLU A 38 -8.30 -7.47 17.76
N TRP A 39 -7.45 -6.47 17.52
CA TRP A 39 -6.79 -6.34 16.22
C TRP A 39 -5.72 -7.42 16.00
N LEU A 40 -4.94 -7.75 17.03
CA LEU A 40 -3.96 -8.83 16.96
C LEU A 40 -4.64 -10.19 16.69
N ASP A 41 -5.76 -10.46 17.34
CA ASP A 41 -6.58 -11.66 17.09
C ASP A 41 -7.12 -11.72 15.67
N ALA A 42 -7.53 -10.57 15.11
CA ALA A 42 -7.97 -10.47 13.72
C ALA A 42 -6.84 -10.69 12.70
N LEU A 43 -5.59 -10.37 13.07
CA LEU A 43 -4.42 -10.58 12.22
C LEU A 43 -3.85 -12.01 12.32
N ALA A 44 -4.07 -12.71 13.43
CA ALA A 44 -3.50 -14.04 13.69
C ALA A 44 -3.80 -15.07 12.57
N PRO A 45 -5.03 -15.17 12.01
CA PRO A 45 -5.33 -16.09 10.93
C PRO A 45 -4.58 -15.78 9.63
N LEU A 46 -4.06 -14.54 9.46
CA LEU A 46 -3.29 -14.13 8.29
C LEU A 46 -1.81 -14.53 8.39
N GLY A 47 -1.35 -15.00 9.56
CA GLY A 47 0.03 -15.40 9.79
C GLY A 47 1.05 -14.26 9.61
N THR A 48 0.62 -13.00 9.83
CA THR A 48 1.50 -11.82 9.67
C THR A 48 2.15 -11.44 11.01
N ASP A 49 3.39 -11.02 10.95
CA ASP A 49 4.17 -10.55 12.09
C ASP A 49 4.96 -9.26 11.73
N ALA A 50 5.86 -8.85 12.61
CA ALA A 50 6.67 -7.65 12.39
C ALA A 50 7.75 -7.82 11.31
N ASN A 51 8.06 -9.05 10.88
CA ASN A 51 9.07 -9.30 9.86
C ASN A 51 8.44 -9.28 8.47
N LYS A 52 9.01 -8.52 7.56
CA LYS A 52 8.44 -8.29 6.22
C LYS A 52 9.43 -8.63 5.10
N PRO A 53 9.99 -9.86 5.06
CA PRO A 53 11.00 -10.24 4.07
C PRO A 53 10.50 -10.12 2.62
N PHE A 54 9.20 -10.22 2.41
CA PHE A 54 8.58 -10.06 1.09
C PHE A 54 8.81 -8.67 0.47
N LEU A 55 9.12 -7.64 1.26
CA LEU A 55 9.44 -6.30 0.75
C LEU A 55 10.79 -6.28 -0.02
N GLU A 56 11.69 -7.22 0.25
CA GLU A 56 12.90 -7.40 -0.55
C GLU A 56 12.75 -8.50 -1.61
N THR A 57 12.05 -9.59 -1.27
CA THR A 57 11.90 -10.75 -2.15
C THR A 57 11.07 -10.44 -3.38
N ALA A 58 10.04 -9.62 -3.24
CA ALA A 58 9.20 -9.21 -4.38
C ALA A 58 10.04 -8.45 -5.43
N PRO A 59 9.83 -8.73 -6.73
CA PRO A 59 10.58 -8.07 -7.79
C PRO A 59 10.33 -6.57 -7.87
N ALA A 60 9.13 -6.10 -7.45
CA ALA A 60 8.79 -4.69 -7.44
C ALA A 60 7.89 -4.31 -6.27
N LEU A 61 8.11 -3.11 -5.75
CA LEU A 61 7.21 -2.41 -4.85
C LEU A 61 6.67 -1.19 -5.58
N ILE A 62 5.36 -0.93 -5.47
CA ILE A 62 4.75 0.28 -6.03
C ILE A 62 4.29 1.15 -4.87
N ALA A 63 5.04 2.20 -4.57
CA ALA A 63 4.64 3.17 -3.55
C ALA A 63 3.66 4.18 -4.18
N ILE A 64 2.47 4.26 -3.60
CA ILE A 64 1.38 5.10 -4.08
C ILE A 64 1.28 6.31 -3.18
N PHE A 65 1.37 7.50 -3.77
CA PHE A 65 1.31 8.77 -3.08
C PHE A 65 0.07 9.55 -3.48
N LEU A 66 -0.55 10.18 -2.49
CA LEU A 66 -1.67 11.08 -2.63
C LEU A 66 -1.17 12.53 -2.64
N LYS A 67 -1.60 13.32 -3.64
CA LYS A 67 -1.29 14.74 -3.77
C LYS A 67 -2.46 15.59 -3.27
N LYS A 68 -2.29 16.27 -2.14
CA LYS A 68 -3.31 17.21 -1.63
C LYS A 68 -3.37 18.50 -2.44
N VAL A 69 -2.24 18.86 -3.05
CA VAL A 69 -2.09 20.00 -3.94
C VAL A 69 -1.28 19.61 -5.17
N THR A 70 -1.57 20.23 -6.28
CA THR A 70 -0.74 20.22 -7.48
C THR A 70 0.02 21.54 -7.53
N ILE A 71 1.27 21.52 -7.92
CA ILE A 71 2.11 22.71 -8.15
C ILE A 71 2.26 22.83 -9.66
N ASP A 72 1.87 23.96 -10.24
CA ASP A 72 1.99 24.23 -11.67
C ASP A 72 3.41 24.66 -12.05
N GLU A 73 3.63 24.92 -13.34
CA GLU A 73 4.93 25.34 -13.88
C GLU A 73 5.38 26.72 -13.36
N GLN A 74 4.44 27.54 -12.88
CA GLN A 74 4.69 28.85 -12.28
C GLN A 74 4.98 28.75 -10.78
N GLY A 75 4.84 27.54 -10.18
CA GLY A 75 5.04 27.30 -8.75
C GLY A 75 3.79 27.58 -7.89
N GLU A 76 2.65 27.88 -8.52
CA GLU A 76 1.38 28.11 -7.81
C GLU A 76 0.76 26.81 -7.33
N LYS A 77 0.15 26.87 -6.13
CA LYS A 77 -0.46 25.72 -5.48
C LYS A 77 -1.96 25.65 -5.73
N HIS A 78 -2.41 24.59 -6.37
CA HIS A 78 -3.82 24.29 -6.62
C HIS A 78 -4.29 23.13 -5.75
N LYS A 79 -5.36 23.35 -4.96
CA LYS A 79 -5.93 22.32 -4.10
C LYS A 79 -6.59 21.23 -4.95
N ASN A 80 -6.27 19.96 -4.65
CA ASN A 80 -6.96 18.80 -5.22
C ASN A 80 -8.15 18.40 -4.34
N TYR A 81 -9.25 18.01 -4.99
CA TYR A 81 -10.49 17.54 -4.36
C TYR A 81 -10.66 16.04 -4.56
N TYR A 82 -11.40 15.38 -3.66
CA TYR A 82 -11.67 13.95 -3.70
C TYR A 82 -10.40 13.10 -3.86
N THR A 83 -9.35 13.51 -3.15
CA THR A 83 -8.00 12.93 -3.35
C THR A 83 -7.93 11.48 -2.90
N SER A 84 -8.51 11.15 -1.74
CA SER A 84 -8.50 9.77 -1.21
C SER A 84 -9.35 8.83 -2.08
N GLU A 85 -10.52 9.28 -2.48
CA GLU A 85 -11.43 8.53 -3.35
C GLU A 85 -10.79 8.27 -4.71
N SER A 86 -10.20 9.30 -5.32
CA SER A 86 -9.51 9.19 -6.61
C SER A 86 -8.32 8.24 -6.56
N VAL A 87 -7.49 8.34 -5.52
CA VAL A 87 -6.31 7.47 -5.36
C VAL A 87 -6.75 6.04 -5.04
N GLY A 88 -7.80 5.86 -4.22
CA GLY A 88 -8.37 4.54 -3.92
C GLY A 88 -8.90 3.85 -5.18
N ILE A 89 -9.66 4.57 -6.03
CA ILE A 89 -10.15 4.03 -7.31
C ILE A 89 -8.98 3.66 -8.22
N ALA A 90 -7.99 4.56 -8.38
CA ALA A 90 -6.82 4.29 -9.22
C ALA A 90 -6.03 3.06 -8.72
N THR A 91 -5.88 2.91 -7.39
CA THR A 91 -5.25 1.75 -6.77
C THR A 91 -6.01 0.46 -7.06
N GLY A 92 -7.34 0.46 -6.93
CA GLY A 92 -8.18 -0.70 -7.22
C GLY A 92 -8.09 -1.12 -8.70
N VAL A 93 -8.09 -0.15 -9.63
CA VAL A 93 -7.88 -0.42 -11.06
C VAL A 93 -6.49 -1.01 -11.33
N LEU A 94 -5.45 -0.46 -10.69
CA LEU A 94 -4.08 -0.99 -10.81
C LEU A 94 -3.99 -2.45 -10.32
N ILE A 95 -4.55 -2.74 -9.14
CA ILE A 95 -4.57 -4.12 -8.59
C ILE A 95 -5.27 -5.07 -9.56
N THR A 96 -6.42 -4.67 -10.10
CA THR A 96 -7.17 -5.48 -11.06
C THR A 96 -6.36 -5.72 -12.34
N ALA A 97 -5.69 -4.68 -12.86
CA ALA A 97 -4.85 -4.81 -14.06
C ALA A 97 -3.65 -5.75 -13.82
N LEU A 98 -2.97 -5.64 -12.68
CA LEU A 98 -1.87 -6.52 -12.29
C LEU A 98 -2.35 -7.98 -12.16
N HIS A 99 -3.50 -8.19 -11.50
CA HIS A 99 -4.09 -9.52 -11.37
C HIS A 99 -4.41 -10.15 -12.74
N ASN A 100 -5.03 -9.39 -13.65
CA ASN A 100 -5.32 -9.86 -15.01
C ASN A 100 -4.05 -10.15 -15.82
N ALA A 101 -2.92 -9.51 -15.48
CA ALA A 101 -1.61 -9.83 -16.06
C ALA A 101 -0.92 -11.05 -15.41
N GLY A 102 -1.59 -11.74 -14.47
CA GLY A 102 -1.06 -12.93 -13.78
C GLY A 102 -0.15 -12.61 -12.60
N LEU A 103 -0.11 -11.37 -12.13
CA LEU A 103 0.68 -10.95 -10.99
C LEU A 103 -0.11 -11.06 -9.69
N ALA A 104 0.54 -11.50 -8.63
CA ALA A 104 0.04 -11.40 -7.26
C ALA A 104 0.36 -10.02 -6.69
N THR A 105 -0.54 -9.51 -5.84
CA THR A 105 -0.37 -8.24 -5.17
C THR A 105 -0.68 -8.36 -3.68
N LEU A 106 0.07 -7.62 -2.85
CA LEU A 106 -0.22 -7.45 -1.43
C LEU A 106 -0.26 -5.96 -1.10
N THR A 107 -1.36 -5.50 -0.55
CA THR A 107 -1.47 -4.15 0.01
C THR A 107 -0.79 -4.09 1.37
N HIS A 108 0.15 -3.17 1.54
CA HIS A 108 0.89 -2.99 2.79
C HIS A 108 0.84 -1.53 3.25
N THR A 109 0.41 -1.31 4.47
CA THR A 109 0.18 0.03 5.05
C THR A 109 0.82 0.15 6.44
N PRO A 110 2.15 0.02 6.56
CA PRO A 110 2.83 0.25 7.85
C PRO A 110 2.57 1.68 8.31
N SER A 111 2.14 1.85 9.53
CA SER A 111 1.74 3.19 10.03
C SER A 111 2.65 3.63 11.19
N PRO A 112 3.24 4.84 11.09
CA PRO A 112 3.18 5.82 10.00
C PRO A 112 4.09 5.48 8.81
N MET A 113 3.67 5.83 7.58
CA MET A 113 4.43 5.56 6.34
C MET A 113 5.36 6.70 5.92
N LYS A 114 5.66 7.65 6.81
CA LYS A 114 6.46 8.84 6.47
C LYS A 114 7.87 8.50 5.96
N PHE A 115 8.43 7.37 6.39
CA PHE A 115 9.71 6.89 5.92
C PHE A 115 9.75 6.67 4.38
N LEU A 116 8.63 6.32 3.75
CA LEU A 116 8.56 6.19 2.29
C LEU A 116 8.84 7.52 1.58
N SER A 117 8.33 8.65 2.12
CA SER A 117 8.63 9.96 1.55
C SER A 117 10.10 10.32 1.67
N GLN A 118 10.75 9.91 2.75
CA GLN A 118 12.18 10.17 2.99
C GLN A 118 13.06 9.32 2.10
N ILE A 119 12.82 7.99 2.07
CA ILE A 119 13.61 7.03 1.27
C ILE A 119 13.46 7.30 -0.24
N LEU A 120 12.25 7.64 -0.68
CA LEU A 120 11.95 7.88 -2.09
C LEU A 120 12.02 9.36 -2.50
N GLU A 121 12.55 10.21 -1.62
CA GLU A 121 12.79 11.65 -1.86
C GLU A 121 11.54 12.38 -2.41
N ARG A 122 10.36 12.06 -1.83
CA ARG A 122 9.12 12.66 -2.31
C ARG A 122 8.86 14.03 -1.69
N PRO A 123 8.36 14.97 -2.48
CA PRO A 123 8.08 16.32 -2.00
C PRO A 123 6.98 16.34 -0.93
N SER A 124 6.99 17.34 -0.07
CA SER A 124 6.12 17.43 1.11
C SER A 124 4.61 17.49 0.80
N HIS A 125 4.22 17.82 -0.42
CA HIS A 125 2.82 17.81 -0.85
C HIS A 125 2.33 16.44 -1.30
N GLU A 126 3.23 15.45 -1.42
CA GLU A 126 2.91 14.05 -1.67
C GLU A 126 2.93 13.27 -0.34
N ARG A 127 1.83 12.62 -0.03
CA ARG A 127 1.69 11.79 1.19
C ARG A 127 1.59 10.32 0.81
N PRO A 128 2.36 9.43 1.44
CA PRO A 128 2.18 7.99 1.22
C PRO A 128 0.73 7.58 1.50
N PHE A 129 0.17 6.81 0.59
CA PHE A 129 -1.19 6.29 0.68
C PHE A 129 -1.20 4.78 0.91
N LEU A 130 -0.40 4.05 0.13
CA LEU A 130 -0.31 2.60 0.19
C LEU A 130 0.99 2.13 -0.48
N LEU A 131 1.58 1.05 0.03
CA LEU A 131 2.65 0.31 -0.63
C LEU A 131 2.06 -0.99 -1.21
N LEU A 132 2.16 -1.17 -2.52
CA LEU A 132 1.70 -2.36 -3.21
C LEU A 132 2.91 -3.23 -3.55
N VAL A 133 2.98 -4.40 -2.92
CA VAL A 133 3.99 -5.42 -3.23
C VAL A 133 3.48 -6.23 -4.42
N THR A 134 4.30 -6.42 -5.44
CA THR A 134 3.86 -7.13 -6.65
C THR A 134 4.94 -8.04 -7.22
N GLY A 135 4.51 -9.18 -7.75
CA GLY A 135 5.36 -10.18 -8.40
C GLY A 135 4.54 -11.38 -8.86
N TYR A 136 5.17 -12.31 -9.56
CA TYR A 136 4.51 -13.58 -9.86
C TYR A 136 4.38 -14.44 -8.60
N PRO A 137 3.23 -15.11 -8.40
CA PRO A 137 3.07 -16.02 -7.27
C PRO A 137 4.07 -17.18 -7.37
N ALA A 138 4.68 -17.55 -6.24
CA ALA A 138 5.53 -18.75 -6.19
C ALA A 138 4.68 -20.01 -6.41
N ALA A 139 5.29 -21.06 -6.97
CA ALA A 139 4.60 -22.32 -7.16
C ALA A 139 4.07 -22.89 -5.83
N GLY A 140 2.80 -23.26 -5.80
CA GLY A 140 2.15 -23.80 -4.60
C GLY A 140 1.81 -22.78 -3.53
N THR A 141 1.92 -21.47 -3.80
CA THR A 141 1.51 -20.42 -2.86
C THR A 141 0.04 -20.57 -2.50
N LEU A 142 -0.24 -20.56 -1.21
CA LEU A 142 -1.60 -20.55 -0.67
C LEU A 142 -1.95 -19.14 -0.19
N VAL A 143 -3.23 -18.82 -0.25
CA VAL A 143 -3.80 -17.60 0.34
C VAL A 143 -4.73 -17.99 1.48
N PRO A 144 -4.91 -17.13 2.50
CA PRO A 144 -5.88 -17.39 3.57
C PRO A 144 -7.29 -17.60 3.01
N ASP A 145 -8.01 -18.61 3.52
CA ASP A 145 -9.43 -18.85 3.17
C ASP A 145 -10.32 -17.86 3.91
N ILE A 146 -10.35 -16.62 3.44
CA ILE A 146 -11.14 -15.54 4.02
C ILE A 146 -12.55 -15.58 3.46
N LYS A 147 -13.54 -15.71 4.34
CA LYS A 147 -14.96 -15.62 3.98
C LYS A 147 -15.33 -14.18 3.64
N ARG A 148 -15.98 -14.00 2.51
CA ARG A 148 -16.55 -12.71 2.09
C ARG A 148 -18.01 -12.64 2.56
N LEU A 149 -18.46 -11.42 2.81
CA LEU A 149 -19.87 -11.19 3.07
C LEU A 149 -20.71 -11.57 1.85
N PRO A 150 -21.88 -12.19 2.04
CA PRO A 150 -22.80 -12.49 0.94
C PRO A 150 -23.42 -11.21 0.36
N LEU A 151 -23.94 -11.31 -0.86
CA LEU A 151 -24.38 -10.14 -1.64
C LEU A 151 -25.47 -9.33 -0.93
N ASP A 152 -26.40 -9.99 -0.26
CA ASP A 152 -27.49 -9.36 0.50
C ASP A 152 -27.02 -8.52 1.71
N LYS A 153 -25.76 -8.68 2.13
CA LYS A 153 -25.13 -7.87 3.19
C LYS A 153 -24.35 -6.66 2.67
N ILE A 154 -24.09 -6.61 1.38
CA ILE A 154 -23.26 -5.55 0.75
C ILE A 154 -23.99 -4.79 -0.37
N ALA A 155 -25.19 -5.23 -0.77
CA ALA A 155 -25.98 -4.59 -1.81
C ALA A 155 -27.48 -4.64 -1.47
N THR A 156 -28.20 -3.58 -1.82
CA THR A 156 -29.67 -3.51 -1.76
C THR A 156 -30.17 -3.21 -3.16
N PHE A 157 -31.15 -3.98 -3.62
CA PHE A 157 -31.85 -3.78 -4.89
C PHE A 157 -33.22 -3.17 -4.59
N ILE A 158 -33.53 -2.03 -5.22
CA ILE A 158 -34.79 -1.26 -5.06
C ILE A 158 -35.54 -1.27 -6.37
#